data_6f0e08780224e507bf85d8bfde518c7f
#
_entry.id   6f0e08780224e507bf85d8bfde518c7f
#
_cell.length_a   1.000
_cell.length_b   1.000
_cell.length_c   1.000
_cell.angle_alpha   90.00
_cell.angle_beta   90.00
_cell.angle_gamma   90.00
#
_symmetry.space_group_name_H-M   'P 1'
#
loop_
_entity.id
_entity.type
_entity.pdbx_description
1 polymer ?
#
loop_
_entity_poly.entity_id
_entity_poly.type
_entity_poly.pdbx_seq_one_letter_code
_entity_poly.pdbx_strand_id
1 'polypeptide(L)'
;MKILVVDDDPGICQSLERALRRERYDVEIANDGEAALAAVESGRPDLIVLDVSMPRLDGLSVCRRLREQGDRTPILVLTARHSLGDRVAGLDAGADDYLVKPFALEELLARLRALLRRVTPAGGAESLTLEDLELDRRTRTAQRDGHPIDLTRTEYQLLELLLVNAGQVLTRDVIFERVWGYDFEGGSNSLDVYIGYLRRKTEEGGLPRLIHTVRGVGYIARV
;
A
#
# COMPACT_ATOMS: atom_id res chain seq x y z
N MET A 1 -4.14 -17.43 6.65
CA MET A 1 -3.83 -16.39 5.68
C MET A 1 -2.67 -16.87 4.85
N LYS A 2 -2.80 -16.78 3.53
CA LYS A 2 -1.82 -17.26 2.56
C LYS A 2 -0.96 -16.10 2.05
N ILE A 3 0.35 -16.22 2.14
CA ILE A 3 1.32 -15.24 1.66
C ILE A 3 2.11 -15.85 0.50
N LEU A 4 2.14 -15.16 -0.64
CA LEU A 4 3.02 -15.50 -1.75
C LEU A 4 4.34 -14.73 -1.59
N VAL A 5 5.45 -15.44 -1.52
CA VAL A 5 6.80 -14.87 -1.51
C VAL A 5 7.42 -15.05 -2.88
N VAL A 6 7.85 -13.95 -3.48
CA VAL A 6 8.41 -13.90 -4.83
C VAL A 6 9.80 -13.27 -4.79
N ASP A 7 10.83 -14.07 -5.01
CA ASP A 7 12.23 -13.63 -5.04
C ASP A 7 13.03 -14.69 -5.85
N ASP A 8 13.98 -14.27 -6.66
CA ASP A 8 14.81 -15.18 -7.45
C ASP A 8 15.97 -15.79 -6.65
N ASP A 9 16.22 -15.30 -5.43
CA ASP A 9 17.18 -15.87 -4.49
C ASP A 9 16.53 -16.95 -3.61
N PRO A 10 16.88 -18.25 -3.79
CA PRO A 10 16.34 -19.33 -2.99
C PRO A 10 16.63 -19.22 -1.49
N GLY A 11 17.76 -18.57 -1.12
CA GLY A 11 18.15 -18.37 0.28
C GLY A 11 17.23 -17.37 0.98
N ILE A 12 16.84 -16.28 0.29
CA ILE A 12 15.85 -15.32 0.77
C ILE A 12 14.49 -15.99 0.90
N CYS A 13 14.04 -16.69 -0.14
CA CYS A 13 12.79 -17.43 -0.14
C CYS A 13 12.68 -18.38 1.06
N GLN A 14 13.69 -19.23 1.30
CA GLN A 14 13.70 -20.17 2.42
C GLN A 14 13.72 -19.48 3.78
N SER A 15 14.43 -18.37 3.91
CA SER A 15 14.51 -17.60 5.14
C SER A 15 13.17 -16.96 5.49
N LEU A 16 12.53 -16.33 4.50
CA LEU A 16 11.21 -15.74 4.63
C LEU A 16 10.13 -16.81 4.90
N GLU A 17 10.17 -17.91 4.17
CA GLU A 17 9.23 -19.03 4.40
C GLU A 17 9.29 -19.53 5.83
N ARG A 18 10.49 -19.82 6.36
CA ARG A 18 10.66 -20.27 7.74
C ARG A 18 10.15 -19.25 8.76
N ALA A 19 10.44 -17.97 8.54
CA ALA A 19 10.02 -16.89 9.42
C ALA A 19 8.49 -16.75 9.42
N LEU A 20 7.87 -16.70 8.24
CA LEU A 20 6.43 -16.50 8.08
C LEU A 20 5.62 -17.72 8.57
N ARG A 21 6.11 -18.94 8.35
CA ARG A 21 5.47 -20.16 8.90
C ARG A 21 5.50 -20.22 10.43
N ARG A 22 6.53 -19.68 11.08
CA ARG A 22 6.55 -19.51 12.56
C ARG A 22 5.44 -18.60 13.05
N GLU A 23 5.10 -17.58 12.28
CA GLU A 23 3.98 -16.67 12.52
C GLU A 23 2.61 -17.24 12.07
N ARG A 24 2.57 -18.55 11.72
CA ARG A 24 1.37 -19.29 11.31
C ARG A 24 0.73 -18.82 10.00
N TYR A 25 1.51 -18.21 9.12
CA TYR A 25 1.08 -17.99 7.75
C TYR A 25 1.25 -19.24 6.90
N ASP A 26 0.34 -19.45 5.96
CA ASP A 26 0.53 -20.38 4.86
C ASP A 26 1.38 -19.69 3.79
N VAL A 27 2.47 -20.33 3.35
CA VAL A 27 3.45 -19.70 2.48
C VAL A 27 3.62 -20.48 1.20
N GLU A 28 3.43 -19.79 0.08
CA GLU A 28 3.74 -20.25 -1.27
C GLU A 28 4.93 -19.46 -1.81
N ILE A 29 5.79 -20.09 -2.61
CA ILE A 29 6.98 -19.47 -3.18
C ILE A 29 6.87 -19.45 -4.71
N ALA A 30 7.22 -18.32 -5.31
CA ALA A 30 7.49 -18.20 -6.74
C ALA A 30 8.89 -17.63 -6.95
N ASN A 31 9.63 -18.17 -7.91
CA ASN A 31 11.04 -17.81 -8.11
C ASN A 31 11.24 -16.80 -9.27
N ASP A 32 10.18 -16.33 -9.88
CA ASP A 32 10.20 -15.29 -10.92
C ASP A 32 8.80 -14.66 -11.11
N GLY A 33 8.76 -13.60 -11.90
CA GLY A 33 7.54 -12.84 -12.11
C GLY A 33 6.42 -13.60 -12.85
N GLU A 34 6.75 -14.50 -13.79
CA GLU A 34 5.73 -15.28 -14.50
C GLU A 34 5.12 -16.34 -13.56
N ALA A 35 5.96 -17.01 -12.77
CA ALA A 35 5.48 -17.94 -11.74
C ALA A 35 4.62 -17.21 -10.69
N ALA A 36 4.96 -15.97 -10.33
CA ALA A 36 4.17 -15.15 -9.43
C ALA A 36 2.76 -14.87 -9.98
N LEU A 37 2.64 -14.45 -11.25
CA LEU A 37 1.33 -14.21 -11.88
C LEU A 37 0.47 -15.49 -11.91
N ALA A 38 1.05 -16.63 -12.29
CA ALA A 38 0.36 -17.92 -12.28
C ALA A 38 -0.09 -18.34 -10.87
N ALA A 39 0.75 -18.11 -9.85
CA ALA A 39 0.43 -18.41 -8.46
C ALA A 39 -0.72 -17.52 -7.93
N VAL A 40 -0.77 -16.24 -8.31
CA VAL A 40 -1.88 -15.35 -7.94
C VAL A 40 -3.19 -15.81 -8.57
N GLU A 41 -3.19 -16.14 -9.87
CA GLU A 41 -4.37 -16.61 -10.58
C GLU A 41 -4.95 -17.90 -9.98
N SER A 42 -4.10 -18.88 -9.69
CA SER A 42 -4.50 -20.19 -9.17
C SER A 42 -4.73 -20.21 -7.67
N GLY A 43 -3.88 -19.51 -6.91
CA GLY A 43 -3.75 -19.61 -5.47
C GLY A 43 -4.48 -18.55 -4.66
N ARG A 44 -4.80 -17.41 -5.24
CA ARG A 44 -5.44 -16.23 -4.60
C ARG A 44 -4.85 -15.93 -3.23
N PRO A 45 -3.59 -15.50 -3.14
CA PRO A 45 -2.97 -15.18 -1.87
C PRO A 45 -3.65 -13.98 -1.19
N ASP A 46 -3.59 -13.93 0.14
CA ASP A 46 -4.07 -12.79 0.92
C ASP A 46 -3.11 -11.59 0.86
N LEU A 47 -1.82 -11.85 0.53
CA LEU A 47 -0.77 -10.85 0.40
C LEU A 47 0.41 -11.40 -0.43
N ILE A 48 1.08 -10.51 -1.16
CA ILE A 48 2.28 -10.82 -1.94
C ILE A 48 3.47 -10.05 -1.34
N VAL A 49 4.57 -10.76 -1.06
CA VAL A 49 5.90 -10.18 -0.78
C VAL A 49 6.72 -10.35 -2.05
N LEU A 50 7.16 -9.27 -2.67
CA LEU A 50 7.64 -9.25 -4.03
C LEU A 50 8.98 -8.54 -4.15
N ASP A 51 10.02 -9.25 -4.57
CA ASP A 51 11.28 -8.60 -4.94
C ASP A 51 11.15 -7.80 -6.24
N VAL A 52 11.82 -6.64 -6.29
CA VAL A 52 11.87 -5.80 -7.51
C VAL A 52 12.83 -6.36 -8.53
N SER A 53 13.99 -6.84 -8.08
CA SER A 53 15.16 -7.06 -8.94
C SER A 53 15.24 -8.50 -9.44
N MET A 54 14.19 -8.98 -10.08
CA MET A 54 14.16 -10.33 -10.66
C MET A 54 14.46 -10.32 -12.16
N PRO A 55 15.08 -11.41 -12.68
CA PRO A 55 15.33 -11.55 -14.13
C PRO A 55 14.03 -11.74 -14.93
N ARG A 56 14.06 -11.42 -16.21
CA ARG A 56 12.97 -11.54 -17.20
C ARG A 56 11.79 -10.60 -16.92
N LEU A 57 10.96 -10.88 -15.93
CA LEU A 57 9.85 -10.04 -15.52
C LEU A 57 10.13 -9.50 -14.11
N ASP A 58 10.46 -8.20 -14.02
CA ASP A 58 10.74 -7.53 -12.75
C ASP A 58 9.47 -7.34 -11.90
N GLY A 59 9.67 -7.16 -10.58
CA GLY A 59 8.56 -7.05 -9.64
C GLY A 59 7.62 -5.88 -9.91
N LEU A 60 8.13 -4.74 -10.42
CA LEU A 60 7.28 -3.59 -10.74
C LEU A 60 6.37 -3.89 -11.94
N SER A 61 6.87 -4.67 -12.89
CA SER A 61 6.07 -5.15 -14.02
C SER A 61 5.00 -6.15 -13.59
N VAL A 62 5.31 -7.01 -12.61
CA VAL A 62 4.29 -7.89 -11.97
C VAL A 62 3.20 -7.04 -11.30
N CYS A 63 3.57 -6.03 -10.50
CA CYS A 63 2.60 -5.13 -9.87
C CYS A 63 1.65 -4.52 -10.91
N ARG A 64 2.21 -3.90 -11.96
CA ARG A 64 1.40 -3.26 -13.02
C ARG A 64 0.43 -4.23 -13.65
N ARG A 65 0.88 -5.43 -14.07
CA ARG A 65 0.01 -6.44 -14.69
C ARG A 65 -1.13 -6.88 -13.77
N LEU A 66 -0.86 -7.10 -12.48
CA LEU A 66 -1.90 -7.43 -11.51
C LEU A 66 -2.95 -6.32 -11.39
N ARG A 67 -2.52 -5.07 -11.31
CA ARG A 67 -3.43 -3.90 -11.20
C ARG A 67 -4.23 -3.69 -12.49
N GLU A 68 -3.63 -3.85 -13.67
CA GLU A 68 -4.31 -3.81 -14.97
C GLU A 68 -5.40 -4.90 -15.09
N GLN A 69 -5.19 -6.07 -14.47
CA GLN A 69 -6.18 -7.15 -14.38
C GLN A 69 -7.24 -6.92 -13.31
N GLY A 70 -7.20 -5.79 -12.59
CA GLY A 70 -8.12 -5.47 -11.50
C GLY A 70 -7.84 -6.21 -10.20
N ASP A 71 -6.72 -6.94 -10.09
CA ASP A 71 -6.33 -7.62 -8.87
C ASP A 71 -5.92 -6.58 -7.81
N ARG A 72 -6.49 -6.68 -6.61
CA ARG A 72 -6.28 -5.77 -5.47
C ARG A 72 -5.59 -6.47 -4.30
N THR A 73 -5.01 -7.63 -4.51
CA THR A 73 -4.20 -8.31 -3.49
C THR A 73 -3.11 -7.36 -2.98
N PRO A 74 -2.97 -7.17 -1.68
CA PRO A 74 -1.92 -6.32 -1.10
C PRO A 74 -0.53 -6.79 -1.52
N ILE A 75 0.32 -5.85 -1.95
CA ILE A 75 1.69 -6.11 -2.39
C ILE A 75 2.67 -5.33 -1.54
N LEU A 76 3.54 -6.03 -0.80
CA LEU A 76 4.74 -5.48 -0.17
C LEU A 76 5.94 -5.71 -1.07
N VAL A 77 6.52 -4.64 -1.58
CA VAL A 77 7.69 -4.71 -2.44
C VAL A 77 8.98 -4.72 -1.61
N LEU A 78 9.87 -5.66 -1.87
CA LEU A 78 11.24 -5.67 -1.36
C LEU A 78 12.17 -5.03 -2.39
N THR A 79 13.03 -4.10 -1.97
CA THR A 79 13.93 -3.39 -2.89
C THR A 79 15.31 -3.15 -2.30
N ALA A 80 16.36 -3.33 -3.08
CA ALA A 80 17.71 -2.91 -2.71
C ALA A 80 17.97 -1.41 -2.97
N ARG A 81 16.99 -0.70 -3.55
CA ARG A 81 17.16 0.67 -4.01
C ARG A 81 16.71 1.66 -2.93
N HIS A 82 17.61 2.58 -2.59
CA HIS A 82 17.40 3.58 -1.54
C HIS A 82 16.92 4.94 -2.06
N SER A 83 16.90 5.15 -3.39
CA SER A 83 16.54 6.45 -3.95
C SER A 83 15.04 6.75 -3.82
N LEU A 84 14.71 8.02 -3.66
CA LEU A 84 13.30 8.47 -3.63
C LEU A 84 12.59 8.10 -4.94
N GLY A 85 13.29 8.21 -6.07
CA GLY A 85 12.74 7.89 -7.39
C GLY A 85 12.35 6.42 -7.55
N ASP A 86 13.13 5.49 -7.00
CA ASP A 86 12.82 4.06 -7.06
C ASP A 86 11.59 3.68 -6.22
N ARG A 87 11.42 4.35 -5.08
CA ARG A 87 10.23 4.17 -4.21
C ARG A 87 8.97 4.70 -4.90
N VAL A 88 9.08 5.86 -5.53
CA VAL A 88 8.02 6.45 -6.35
C VAL A 88 7.62 5.48 -7.47
N ALA A 89 8.59 4.92 -8.20
CA ALA A 89 8.34 3.96 -9.27
C ALA A 89 7.62 2.69 -8.78
N GLY A 90 7.97 2.20 -7.57
CA GLY A 90 7.31 1.04 -6.95
C GLY A 90 5.84 1.31 -6.63
N LEU A 91 5.57 2.46 -6.05
CA LEU A 91 4.21 2.87 -5.70
C LEU A 91 3.39 3.23 -6.95
N ASP A 92 4.00 3.87 -7.94
CA ASP A 92 3.37 4.13 -9.25
C ASP A 92 3.00 2.83 -9.99
N ALA A 93 3.74 1.75 -9.74
CA ALA A 93 3.42 0.43 -10.27
C ALA A 93 2.22 -0.23 -9.55
N GLY A 94 1.70 0.36 -8.46
CA GLY A 94 0.56 -0.14 -7.71
C GLY A 94 0.90 -1.01 -6.49
N ALA A 95 2.14 -0.97 -5.98
CA ALA A 95 2.48 -1.57 -4.70
C ALA A 95 1.76 -0.85 -3.53
N ASP A 96 1.43 -1.58 -2.49
CA ASP A 96 0.75 -1.04 -1.30
C ASP A 96 1.71 -0.58 -0.21
N ASP A 97 2.92 -1.15 -0.17
CA ASP A 97 4.02 -0.70 0.68
C ASP A 97 5.35 -1.22 0.10
N TYR A 98 6.47 -0.72 0.64
CA TYR A 98 7.80 -1.18 0.25
C TYR A 98 8.69 -1.31 1.48
N LEU A 99 9.69 -2.20 1.37
CA LEU A 99 10.68 -2.45 2.40
C LEU A 99 12.07 -2.53 1.76
N VAL A 100 13.01 -1.75 2.29
CA VAL A 100 14.37 -1.65 1.74
C VAL A 100 15.25 -2.75 2.31
N LYS A 101 15.94 -3.50 1.44
CA LYS A 101 16.97 -4.49 1.82
C LYS A 101 18.31 -3.77 2.17
N PRO A 102 19.00 -4.15 3.26
CA PRO A 102 18.63 -5.17 4.24
C PRO A 102 17.60 -4.65 5.26
N PHE A 103 16.70 -5.51 5.72
CA PHE A 103 15.64 -5.17 6.67
C PHE A 103 15.65 -6.11 7.88
N ALA A 104 15.08 -5.63 8.99
CA ALA A 104 14.82 -6.45 10.15
C ALA A 104 13.55 -7.31 9.92
N LEU A 105 13.55 -8.55 10.43
CA LEU A 105 12.38 -9.44 10.32
C LEU A 105 11.16 -8.82 11.00
N GLU A 106 11.36 -8.18 12.14
CA GLU A 106 10.31 -7.51 12.90
C GLU A 106 9.61 -6.41 12.08
N GLU A 107 10.37 -5.65 11.28
CA GLU A 107 9.83 -4.63 10.39
C GLU A 107 9.00 -5.26 9.27
N LEU A 108 9.49 -6.32 8.63
CA LEU A 108 8.73 -7.07 7.63
C LEU A 108 7.39 -7.53 8.22
N LEU A 109 7.42 -8.20 9.38
CA LEU A 109 6.23 -8.73 10.03
C LEU A 109 5.23 -7.63 10.43
N ALA A 110 5.72 -6.47 10.89
CA ALA A 110 4.87 -5.32 11.21
C ALA A 110 4.13 -4.81 9.97
N ARG A 111 4.83 -4.66 8.83
CA ARG A 111 4.24 -4.25 7.55
C ARG A 111 3.23 -5.27 7.02
N LEU A 112 3.54 -6.56 7.09
CA LEU A 112 2.61 -7.63 6.71
C LEU A 112 1.32 -7.57 7.54
N ARG A 113 1.44 -7.43 8.88
CA ARG A 113 0.25 -7.27 9.75
C ARG A 113 -0.57 -6.05 9.39
N ALA A 114 0.07 -4.93 9.06
CA ALA A 114 -0.62 -3.72 8.62
C ALA A 114 -1.39 -3.93 7.32
N LEU A 115 -0.76 -4.55 6.33
CA LEU A 115 -1.38 -4.86 5.04
C LEU A 115 -2.50 -5.91 5.16
N LEU A 116 -2.38 -6.89 6.05
CA LEU A 116 -3.38 -7.93 6.27
C LEU A 116 -4.54 -7.50 7.18
N ARG A 117 -4.38 -6.38 7.90
CA ARG A 117 -5.42 -5.88 8.80
C ARG A 117 -6.69 -5.57 7.99
N ARG A 118 -7.74 -6.35 8.20
CA ARG A 118 -9.07 -6.04 7.66
C ARG A 118 -9.55 -4.77 8.34
N VAL A 119 -9.73 -3.70 7.57
CA VAL A 119 -10.45 -2.53 8.07
C VAL A 119 -11.90 -2.95 8.24
N THR A 120 -12.26 -3.31 9.47
CA THR A 120 -13.67 -3.43 9.84
C THR A 120 -14.18 -2.00 9.90
N PRO A 121 -15.27 -1.63 9.19
CA PRO A 121 -15.86 -0.30 9.35
C PRO A 121 -16.27 -0.15 10.82
N ALA A 122 -15.56 0.68 11.57
CA ALA A 122 -16.07 1.13 12.86
C ALA A 122 -17.35 1.89 12.55
N GLY A 123 -18.46 1.52 13.18
CA GLY A 123 -19.82 2.00 12.93
C GLY A 123 -19.92 3.51 12.72
N GLY A 124 -19.81 3.94 11.48
CA GLY A 124 -19.89 5.30 11.00
C GLY A 124 -20.64 5.32 9.66
N ALA A 125 -20.90 6.51 9.13
CA ALA A 125 -21.58 6.67 7.84
C ALA A 125 -20.98 5.76 6.76
N GLU A 126 -21.81 5.13 5.95
CA GLU A 126 -21.36 4.25 4.85
C GLU A 126 -20.59 5.02 3.77
N SER A 127 -20.83 6.32 3.66
CA SER A 127 -20.15 7.24 2.75
C SER A 127 -19.55 8.43 3.51
N LEU A 128 -18.36 8.83 3.16
CA LEU A 128 -17.68 10.03 3.64
C LEU A 128 -17.63 11.04 2.49
N THR A 129 -17.97 12.30 2.77
CA THR A 129 -17.99 13.35 1.77
C THR A 129 -17.21 14.58 2.24
N LEU A 130 -16.47 15.20 1.33
CA LEU A 130 -15.84 16.49 1.51
C LEU A 130 -15.92 17.25 0.18
N GLU A 131 -16.79 18.26 0.12
CA GLU A 131 -17.20 18.91 -1.13
C GLU A 131 -17.69 17.88 -2.16
N ASP A 132 -17.06 17.84 -3.31
CA ASP A 132 -17.30 16.94 -4.44
C ASP A 132 -16.53 15.61 -4.37
N LEU A 133 -15.76 15.39 -3.30
CA LEU A 133 -15.05 14.14 -3.06
C LEU A 133 -15.91 13.22 -2.20
N GLU A 134 -16.22 12.05 -2.73
CA GLU A 134 -16.99 11.01 -2.04
C GLU A 134 -16.18 9.73 -1.91
N LEU A 135 -16.29 9.06 -0.76
CA LEU A 135 -15.66 7.77 -0.48
C LEU A 135 -16.69 6.81 0.11
N ASP A 136 -17.03 5.77 -0.65
CA ASP A 136 -17.90 4.68 -0.21
C ASP A 136 -17.07 3.65 0.58
N ARG A 137 -17.38 3.50 1.86
CA ARG A 137 -16.67 2.59 2.78
C ARG A 137 -17.06 1.13 2.57
N ARG A 138 -18.25 0.87 2.05
CA ARG A 138 -18.75 -0.48 1.79
C ARG A 138 -18.08 -1.09 0.56
N THR A 139 -18.03 -0.32 -0.53
CA THR A 139 -17.43 -0.76 -1.80
C THR A 139 -15.93 -0.47 -1.88
N ARG A 140 -15.42 0.42 -0.99
CA ARG A 140 -14.04 0.95 -0.99
C ARG A 140 -13.69 1.68 -2.28
N THR A 141 -14.64 2.40 -2.83
CA THR A 141 -14.47 3.23 -4.02
C THR A 141 -14.48 4.70 -3.64
N ALA A 142 -13.81 5.51 -4.44
CA ALA A 142 -13.84 6.95 -4.31
C ALA A 142 -14.21 7.57 -5.65
N GLN A 143 -14.84 8.73 -5.59
CA GLN A 143 -15.13 9.57 -6.77
C GLN A 143 -14.97 11.04 -6.43
N ARG A 144 -14.65 11.83 -7.41
CA ARG A 144 -14.63 13.27 -7.31
C ARG A 144 -15.31 13.92 -8.50
N ASP A 145 -16.22 14.86 -8.25
CA ASP A 145 -17.08 15.47 -9.29
C ASP A 145 -17.73 14.41 -10.19
N GLY A 146 -18.17 13.28 -9.56
CA GLY A 146 -18.78 12.14 -10.27
C GLY A 146 -17.80 11.25 -11.06
N HIS A 147 -16.50 11.58 -11.08
CA HIS A 147 -15.50 10.78 -11.77
C HIS A 147 -14.82 9.79 -10.80
N PRO A 148 -14.78 8.49 -11.12
CA PRO A 148 -14.18 7.48 -10.25
C PRO A 148 -12.67 7.70 -10.10
N ILE A 149 -12.18 7.55 -8.87
CA ILE A 149 -10.76 7.61 -8.52
C ILE A 149 -10.28 6.19 -8.23
N ASP A 150 -9.31 5.71 -9.00
CA ASP A 150 -8.69 4.40 -8.73
C ASP A 150 -7.64 4.53 -7.62
N LEU A 151 -7.93 3.89 -6.47
CA LEU A 151 -7.07 3.93 -5.28
C LEU A 151 -6.49 2.55 -5.01
N THR A 152 -5.19 2.50 -4.71
CA THR A 152 -4.61 1.33 -4.05
C THR A 152 -5.19 1.20 -2.63
N ARG A 153 -4.94 0.06 -1.99
CA ARG A 153 -5.40 -0.17 -0.62
C ARG A 153 -4.89 0.89 0.36
N THR A 154 -3.60 1.22 0.29
CA THR A 154 -2.97 2.19 1.21
C THR A 154 -3.45 3.61 0.94
N GLU A 155 -3.61 3.99 -0.33
CA GLU A 155 -4.22 5.27 -0.69
C GLU A 155 -5.65 5.39 -0.15
N TYR A 156 -6.46 4.32 -0.29
CA TYR A 156 -7.80 4.28 0.27
C TYR A 156 -7.78 4.48 1.80
N GLN A 157 -6.94 3.73 2.53
CA GLN A 157 -6.84 3.84 3.99
C GLN A 157 -6.42 5.24 4.44
N LEU A 158 -5.46 5.84 3.74
CA LEU A 158 -4.99 7.19 4.04
C LEU A 158 -6.08 8.22 3.75
N LEU A 159 -6.78 8.10 2.62
CA LEU A 159 -7.89 9.00 2.28
C LEU A 159 -9.05 8.85 3.27
N GLU A 160 -9.44 7.62 3.61
CA GLU A 160 -10.47 7.36 4.63
C GLU A 160 -10.10 7.99 5.97
N LEU A 161 -8.86 7.81 6.44
CA LEU A 161 -8.39 8.39 7.69
C LEU A 161 -8.49 9.93 7.67
N LEU A 162 -8.09 10.55 6.57
CA LEU A 162 -8.15 12.00 6.41
C LEU A 162 -9.60 12.52 6.36
N LEU A 163 -10.50 11.82 5.66
CA LEU A 163 -11.92 12.21 5.56
C LEU A 163 -12.69 12.00 6.85
N VAL A 164 -12.44 10.91 7.59
CA VAL A 164 -13.04 10.69 8.93
C VAL A 164 -12.67 11.82 9.90
N ASN A 165 -11.48 12.41 9.72
CA ASN A 165 -10.98 13.51 10.54
C ASN A 165 -10.96 14.84 9.78
N ALA A 166 -11.88 15.05 8.84
CA ALA A 166 -11.95 16.28 8.08
C ALA A 166 -12.03 17.51 8.99
N GLY A 167 -11.25 18.55 8.66
CA GLY A 167 -11.12 19.75 9.48
C GLY A 167 -10.14 19.64 10.66
N GLN A 168 -9.58 18.46 10.92
CA GLN A 168 -8.59 18.25 11.98
C GLN A 168 -7.19 17.98 11.40
N VAL A 169 -6.16 18.55 12.05
CA VAL A 169 -4.77 18.27 11.68
C VAL A 169 -4.37 16.92 12.24
N LEU A 170 -3.99 15.99 11.38
CA LEU A 170 -3.38 14.72 11.77
C LEU A 170 -1.86 14.84 11.72
N THR A 171 -1.20 14.51 12.82
CA THR A 171 0.27 14.46 12.84
C THR A 171 0.79 13.30 12.00
N ARG A 172 2.05 13.42 11.55
CA ARG A 172 2.70 12.34 10.79
C ARG A 172 2.68 11.02 11.55
N ASP A 173 2.96 11.05 12.84
CA ASP A 173 3.01 9.85 13.70
C ASP A 173 1.63 9.18 13.82
N VAL A 174 0.57 9.97 14.01
CA VAL A 174 -0.80 9.45 14.04
C VAL A 174 -1.19 8.80 12.70
N ILE A 175 -0.81 9.42 11.57
CA ILE A 175 -1.07 8.85 10.26
C ILE A 175 -0.29 7.55 10.07
N PHE A 176 0.99 7.53 10.43
CA PHE A 176 1.81 6.32 10.35
C PHE A 176 1.24 5.19 11.21
N GLU A 177 0.91 5.48 12.46
CA GLU A 177 0.31 4.51 13.39
C GLU A 177 -0.98 3.91 12.83
N ARG A 178 -1.87 4.75 12.29
CA ARG A 178 -3.19 4.33 11.85
C ARG A 178 -3.19 3.58 10.51
N VAL A 179 -2.32 3.98 9.57
CA VAL A 179 -2.25 3.40 8.24
C VAL A 179 -1.28 2.22 8.19
N TRP A 180 -0.09 2.36 8.82
CA TRP A 180 0.98 1.34 8.74
C TRP A 180 1.23 0.57 10.04
N GLY A 181 0.83 1.06 11.23
CA GLY A 181 1.03 0.41 12.53
C GLY A 181 2.18 0.98 13.35
N TYR A 182 2.33 0.51 14.60
CA TYR A 182 3.20 1.13 15.63
C TYR A 182 4.71 1.13 15.36
N ASP A 183 5.24 0.24 14.53
CA ASP A 183 6.70 0.02 14.41
C ASP A 183 7.33 0.74 13.21
N PHE A 184 6.82 1.92 12.86
CA PHE A 184 7.34 2.67 11.73
C PHE A 184 8.50 3.61 12.14
N GLU A 185 9.60 3.07 12.70
CA GLU A 185 10.83 3.83 13.00
C GLU A 185 11.65 4.23 11.75
N GLY A 186 11.21 3.88 10.59
CA GLY A 186 11.84 4.32 9.35
C GLY A 186 11.37 5.73 9.00
N GLY A 187 12.18 6.77 9.29
CA GLY A 187 11.97 8.16 8.83
C GLY A 187 11.71 8.26 7.33
N SER A 188 10.63 7.67 6.88
CA SER A 188 10.36 7.45 5.49
C SER A 188 9.53 8.61 4.95
N ASN A 189 9.98 9.11 3.81
CA ASN A 189 9.21 10.02 2.98
C ASN A 189 7.99 9.34 2.32
N SER A 190 7.64 8.09 2.73
CA SER A 190 6.54 7.34 2.13
C SER A 190 5.22 8.09 2.25
N LEU A 191 4.93 8.66 3.43
CA LEU A 191 3.71 9.44 3.62
C LEU A 191 3.61 10.62 2.64
N ASP A 192 4.73 11.34 2.41
CA ASP A 192 4.74 12.46 1.46
C ASP A 192 4.46 11.99 0.02
N VAL A 193 4.95 10.81 -0.33
CA VAL A 193 4.70 10.19 -1.63
C VAL A 193 3.22 9.82 -1.78
N TYR A 194 2.62 9.15 -0.79
CA TYR A 194 1.20 8.80 -0.82
C TYR A 194 0.29 10.05 -0.82
N ILE A 195 0.64 11.07 -0.06
CA ILE A 195 -0.07 12.37 -0.12
C ILE A 195 0.07 12.98 -1.52
N GLY A 196 1.24 12.87 -2.14
CA GLY A 196 1.45 13.30 -3.54
C GLY A 196 0.53 12.57 -4.51
N TYR A 197 0.38 11.25 -4.37
CA TYR A 197 -0.52 10.46 -5.22
C TYR A 197 -1.98 10.80 -5.00
N LEU A 198 -2.42 10.89 -3.75
CA LEU A 198 -3.79 11.30 -3.45
C LEU A 198 -4.10 12.67 -4.03
N ARG A 199 -3.19 13.65 -3.89
CA ARG A 199 -3.37 14.97 -4.50
C ARG A 199 -3.48 14.88 -6.02
N ARG A 200 -2.56 14.17 -6.68
CA ARG A 200 -2.60 13.99 -8.14
C ARG A 200 -3.94 13.41 -8.60
N LYS A 201 -4.46 12.40 -7.90
CA LYS A 201 -5.73 11.73 -8.23
C LYS A 201 -6.95 12.57 -7.87
N THR A 202 -6.91 13.28 -6.76
CA THR A 202 -8.05 14.12 -6.32
C THR A 202 -8.05 15.53 -6.91
N GLU A 203 -6.95 16.01 -7.47
CA GLU A 203 -6.82 17.31 -8.13
C GLU A 203 -6.81 17.18 -9.67
N GLU A 204 -7.11 15.99 -10.20
CA GLU A 204 -7.17 15.74 -11.65
C GLU A 204 -8.19 16.67 -12.30
N GLY A 205 -7.88 17.16 -13.50
CA GLY A 205 -8.72 18.16 -14.18
C GLY A 205 -8.61 19.58 -13.62
N GLY A 206 -7.68 19.84 -12.68
CA GLY A 206 -7.50 21.16 -12.08
C GLY A 206 -8.45 21.45 -10.91
N LEU A 207 -9.05 20.43 -10.34
CA LEU A 207 -9.95 20.55 -9.18
C LEU A 207 -9.22 21.13 -7.95
N PRO A 208 -9.93 21.87 -7.07
CA PRO A 208 -9.35 22.49 -5.89
C PRO A 208 -8.71 21.47 -4.95
N ARG A 209 -7.62 21.87 -4.28
CA ARG A 209 -6.95 21.05 -3.30
C ARG A 209 -7.79 20.86 -2.05
N LEU A 210 -7.96 19.59 -1.64
CA LEU A 210 -8.63 19.24 -0.38
C LEU A 210 -7.66 18.69 0.68
N ILE A 211 -6.50 18.19 0.29
CA ILE A 211 -5.51 17.66 1.23
C ILE A 211 -4.35 18.66 1.38
N HIS A 212 -4.25 19.29 2.54
CA HIS A 212 -3.28 20.35 2.80
C HIS A 212 -2.16 19.89 3.74
N THR A 213 -0.96 20.46 3.54
CA THR A 213 0.16 20.27 4.45
C THR A 213 0.16 21.33 5.54
N VAL A 214 0.22 20.90 6.79
CA VAL A 214 0.51 21.78 7.93
C VAL A 214 2.00 21.62 8.24
N ARG A 215 2.79 22.62 7.85
CA ARG A 215 4.27 22.57 7.93
C ARG A 215 4.74 22.21 9.33
N GLY A 216 5.65 21.24 9.43
CA GLY A 216 6.23 20.78 10.70
C GLY A 216 5.28 19.94 11.57
N VAL A 217 4.02 19.72 11.17
CA VAL A 217 3.01 18.99 11.95
C VAL A 217 2.51 17.75 11.21
N GLY A 218 1.88 17.93 10.03
CA GLY A 218 1.26 16.82 9.33
C GLY A 218 0.32 17.28 8.21
N TYR A 219 -0.86 16.68 8.13
CA TYR A 219 -1.81 16.90 7.05
C TYR A 219 -3.25 17.11 7.57
N ILE A 220 -4.04 17.78 6.76
CA ILE A 220 -5.46 18.05 7.03
C ILE A 220 -6.26 17.93 5.73
N ALA A 221 -7.41 17.25 5.78
CA ALA A 221 -8.41 17.31 4.74
C ALA A 221 -9.41 18.44 5.05
N ARG A 222 -9.55 19.39 4.14
CA ARG A 222 -10.48 20.51 4.26
C ARG A 222 -10.72 21.17 2.90
N VAL A 223 -11.74 21.98 2.85
CA VAL A 223 -12.03 22.94 1.77
C VAL A 223 -11.07 24.12 1.85
#